data_a889c963c8bb3f27ded5043a4ebb3d31
#
_entry.id   a889c963c8bb3f27ded5043a4ebb3d31
#
_cell.length_a   1.000
_cell.length_b   1.000
_cell.length_c   1.000
_cell.angle_alpha   90.00
_cell.angle_beta   90.00
_cell.angle_gamma   90.00
#
_symmetry.space_group_name_H-M   'P 1'
#
loop_
_entity.id
_entity.type
_entity.pdbx_description
1 polymer ?
#
loop_
_entity_poly.entity_id
_entity_poly.type
_entity_poly.pdbx_seq_one_letter_code
_entity_poly.pdbx_strand_id
1 'polypeptide(L)'
;MSWMDQIGGLLQQYGGGAQQQAAPGNVDRDFDQFAQAAPQSTVADALSAAFRSDQTPPFGQMMGQLFGQSNGTQRASILNTLISTLGPTIVSQILARRGASGLAGLLSGGQQEVTPEVAEQVPAEAVQELATQAEQKDPSIIDMASNFYAEHPTLVKTLGAAALTIALAKIAESQRQR
;
A
#
# COMPACT_ATOMS: atom_id res chain seq x y z
N MET A 1 8.26 -19.73 -21.46
CA MET A 1 7.13 -19.92 -20.51
C MET A 1 6.68 -18.57 -20.01
N SER A 2 5.39 -18.32 -20.04
CA SER A 2 4.87 -17.07 -19.51
C SER A 2 4.87 -17.11 -17.98
N TRP A 3 4.91 -15.94 -17.36
CA TRP A 3 4.81 -15.86 -15.89
C TRP A 3 3.52 -16.50 -15.37
N MET A 4 2.47 -16.49 -16.20
CA MET A 4 1.17 -17.14 -15.88
C MET A 4 1.30 -18.64 -15.74
N ASP A 5 2.16 -19.28 -16.53
CA ASP A 5 2.41 -20.73 -16.43
C ASP A 5 3.13 -21.08 -15.13
N GLN A 6 4.02 -20.17 -14.67
CA GLN A 6 4.77 -20.38 -13.43
C GLN A 6 3.90 -20.27 -12.18
N ILE A 7 2.91 -19.39 -12.20
CA ILE A 7 2.04 -19.15 -11.05
C ILE A 7 0.61 -19.65 -11.24
N GLY A 8 0.30 -20.31 -12.38
CA GLY A 8 -1.04 -20.79 -12.70
C GLY A 8 -1.61 -21.70 -11.62
N GLY A 9 -0.82 -22.65 -11.15
CA GLY A 9 -1.22 -23.54 -10.06
C GLY A 9 -1.45 -22.82 -8.75
N LEU A 10 -0.62 -21.81 -8.47
CA LEU A 10 -0.76 -20.97 -7.29
C LEU A 10 -2.05 -20.14 -7.36
N LEU A 11 -2.32 -19.50 -8.49
CA LEU A 11 -3.54 -18.71 -8.68
C LEU A 11 -4.82 -19.56 -8.60
N GLN A 12 -4.78 -20.81 -9.07
CA GLN A 12 -5.92 -21.71 -8.94
C GLN A 12 -6.28 -21.98 -7.48
N GLN A 13 -5.28 -22.05 -6.62
CA GLN A 13 -5.50 -22.26 -5.18
C GLN A 13 -6.27 -21.11 -4.54
N TYR A 14 -6.04 -19.88 -4.97
CA TYR A 14 -6.71 -18.68 -4.42
C TYR A 14 -8.01 -18.34 -5.14
N GLY A 15 -8.14 -18.72 -6.40
CA GLY A 15 -9.33 -18.41 -7.20
C GLY A 15 -10.50 -19.35 -7.02
N GLY A 16 -10.31 -20.51 -6.39
CA GLY A 16 -11.34 -21.56 -6.26
C GLY A 16 -12.20 -21.50 -5.00
N GLY A 17 -12.21 -20.40 -4.25
CA GLY A 17 -12.93 -20.32 -2.98
C GLY A 17 -12.18 -20.95 -1.79
N ALA A 18 -10.95 -21.41 -2.03
CA ALA A 18 -10.09 -22.03 -1.02
C ALA A 18 -9.37 -21.00 -0.15
N GLN A 19 -9.88 -19.78 -0.07
CA GLN A 19 -9.29 -18.68 0.69
C GLN A 19 -9.12 -19.00 2.17
N GLN A 20 -9.90 -19.95 2.68
CA GLN A 20 -9.86 -20.36 4.08
C GLN A 20 -8.82 -21.45 4.39
N GLN A 21 -8.19 -22.03 3.37
CA GLN A 21 -7.30 -23.18 3.53
C GLN A 21 -5.82 -22.85 3.40
N ALA A 22 -5.48 -21.62 2.99
CA ALA A 22 -4.07 -21.22 2.92
C ALA A 22 -3.52 -20.94 4.32
N ALA A 23 -2.52 -21.71 4.74
CA ALA A 23 -1.83 -21.46 6.00
C ALA A 23 -1.10 -20.09 5.92
N PRO A 24 -1.12 -19.28 6.99
CA PRO A 24 -0.52 -17.93 6.96
C PRO A 24 0.94 -17.90 6.47
N GLY A 25 1.74 -18.91 6.80
CA GLY A 25 3.14 -18.98 6.37
C GLY A 25 3.33 -19.30 4.89
N ASN A 26 2.31 -19.86 4.23
CA ASN A 26 2.38 -20.17 2.81
C ASN A 26 2.01 -18.96 1.95
N VAL A 27 1.12 -18.09 2.44
CA VAL A 27 0.65 -16.90 1.70
C VAL A 27 1.82 -15.95 1.42
N ASP A 28 2.71 -15.74 2.39
CA ASP A 28 3.90 -14.90 2.22
C ASP A 28 4.80 -15.41 1.10
N ARG A 29 5.04 -16.73 1.10
CA ARG A 29 5.85 -17.38 0.06
C ARG A 29 5.17 -17.30 -1.31
N ASP A 30 3.87 -17.56 -1.33
CA ASP A 30 3.08 -17.52 -2.55
C ASP A 30 3.05 -16.12 -3.15
N PHE A 31 2.93 -15.10 -2.29
CA PHE A 31 3.01 -13.71 -2.72
C PHE A 31 4.40 -13.35 -3.27
N ASP A 32 5.47 -13.84 -2.64
CA ASP A 32 6.85 -13.64 -3.13
C ASP A 32 7.02 -14.25 -4.53
N GLN A 33 6.53 -15.47 -4.75
CA GLN A 33 6.58 -16.11 -6.06
C GLN A 33 5.79 -15.32 -7.10
N PHE A 34 4.62 -14.84 -6.73
CA PHE A 34 3.79 -14.00 -7.60
C PHE A 34 4.52 -12.70 -7.95
N ALA A 35 5.05 -11.99 -6.94
CA ALA A 35 5.72 -10.71 -7.14
C ALA A 35 7.00 -10.82 -7.98
N GLN A 36 7.69 -11.97 -7.91
CA GLN A 36 8.89 -12.21 -8.73
C GLN A 36 8.56 -12.62 -10.17
N ALA A 37 7.47 -13.34 -10.37
CA ALA A 37 7.10 -13.87 -11.68
C ALA A 37 6.23 -12.91 -12.50
N ALA A 38 5.35 -12.15 -11.85
CA ALA A 38 4.39 -11.27 -12.51
C ALA A 38 5.01 -9.92 -12.88
N PRO A 39 4.54 -9.27 -13.96
CA PRO A 39 4.91 -7.89 -14.24
C PRO A 39 4.53 -6.96 -13.09
N GLN A 40 5.31 -5.91 -12.87
CA GLN A 40 5.05 -4.92 -11.81
C GLN A 40 3.63 -4.36 -11.86
N SER A 41 3.11 -4.09 -13.06
CA SER A 41 1.75 -3.59 -13.24
C SER A 41 0.70 -4.57 -12.70
N THR A 42 0.92 -5.87 -12.90
CA THR A 42 0.01 -6.92 -12.38
C THR A 42 0.05 -6.97 -10.85
N VAL A 43 1.25 -6.82 -10.26
CA VAL A 43 1.39 -6.74 -8.80
C VAL A 43 0.67 -5.49 -8.27
N ALA A 44 0.82 -4.36 -8.94
CA ALA A 44 0.12 -3.12 -8.59
C ALA A 44 -1.40 -3.28 -8.67
N ASP A 45 -1.91 -3.94 -9.70
CA ASP A 45 -3.36 -4.22 -9.84
C ASP A 45 -3.87 -5.09 -8.68
N ALA A 46 -3.10 -6.09 -8.28
CA ALA A 46 -3.43 -6.94 -7.13
C ALA A 46 -3.51 -6.14 -5.84
N LEU A 47 -2.54 -5.27 -5.61
CA LEU A 47 -2.49 -4.41 -4.43
C LEU A 47 -3.63 -3.39 -4.44
N SER A 48 -3.93 -2.77 -5.58
CA SER A 48 -5.04 -1.85 -5.74
C SER A 48 -6.37 -2.52 -5.39
N ALA A 49 -6.58 -3.75 -5.87
CA ALA A 49 -7.78 -4.53 -5.55
C ALA A 49 -7.86 -4.86 -4.06
N ALA A 50 -6.73 -5.20 -3.42
CA ALA A 50 -6.68 -5.46 -1.99
C ALA A 50 -6.98 -4.19 -1.18
N PHE A 51 -6.42 -3.05 -1.56
CA PHE A 51 -6.67 -1.78 -0.88
C PHE A 51 -8.14 -1.32 -0.99
N ARG A 52 -8.81 -1.68 -2.09
CA ARG A 52 -10.22 -1.32 -2.32
C ARG A 52 -11.21 -2.36 -1.77
N SER A 53 -10.72 -3.50 -1.28
CA SER A 53 -11.57 -4.56 -0.78
C SER A 53 -12.20 -4.20 0.56
N ASP A 54 -13.47 -4.55 0.75
CA ASP A 54 -14.16 -4.44 2.03
C ASP A 54 -13.76 -5.53 3.02
N GLN A 55 -13.01 -6.54 2.56
CA GLN A 55 -12.51 -7.63 3.40
C GLN A 55 -11.13 -7.32 4.01
N THR A 56 -10.47 -6.26 3.56
CA THR A 56 -9.23 -5.77 4.15
C THR A 56 -9.51 -4.57 5.06
N PRO A 57 -8.58 -4.21 5.96
CA PRO A 57 -8.70 -2.95 6.70
C PRO A 57 -8.80 -1.76 5.73
N PRO A 58 -9.37 -0.63 6.18
CA PRO A 58 -9.45 0.56 5.35
C PRO A 58 -8.09 1.00 4.81
N PHE A 59 -8.07 1.59 3.62
CA PHE A 59 -6.84 2.03 2.94
C PHE A 59 -5.94 2.86 3.86
N GLY A 60 -6.51 3.83 4.57
CA GLY A 60 -5.73 4.67 5.49
C GLY A 60 -5.01 3.85 6.56
N GLN A 61 -5.68 2.86 7.13
CA GLN A 61 -5.09 1.99 8.15
C GLN A 61 -3.93 1.16 7.58
N MET A 62 -4.10 0.60 6.38
CA MET A 62 -3.04 -0.15 5.71
C MET A 62 -1.85 0.74 5.38
N MET A 63 -2.10 1.98 4.94
CA MET A 63 -1.04 2.96 4.68
C MET A 63 -0.25 3.30 5.94
N GLY A 64 -0.92 3.46 7.07
CA GLY A 64 -0.26 3.67 8.37
C GLY A 64 0.66 2.51 8.75
N GLN A 65 0.19 1.27 8.56
CA GLN A 65 1.01 0.08 8.81
C GLN A 65 2.24 0.02 7.91
N LEU A 66 2.05 0.22 6.60
CA LEU A 66 3.14 0.21 5.62
C LEU A 66 4.15 1.31 5.92
N PHE A 67 3.67 2.49 6.27
CA PHE A 67 4.52 3.62 6.64
C PHE A 67 5.38 3.29 7.86
N GLY A 68 4.79 2.66 8.88
CA GLY A 68 5.50 2.26 10.09
C GLY A 68 6.66 1.29 9.82
N GLN A 69 6.55 0.46 8.77
CA GLN A 69 7.58 -0.50 8.38
C GLN A 69 8.53 0.03 7.30
N SER A 70 8.28 1.22 6.77
CA SER A 70 9.08 1.83 5.71
C SER A 70 10.32 2.52 6.27
N ASN A 71 11.39 2.58 5.47
CA ASN A 71 12.58 3.37 5.82
C ASN A 71 12.34 4.87 5.55
N GLY A 72 13.27 5.74 5.95
CA GLY A 72 13.12 7.19 5.81
C GLY A 72 12.86 7.65 4.38
N THR A 73 13.57 7.09 3.39
CA THR A 73 13.38 7.43 1.97
C THR A 73 11.99 7.05 1.48
N GLN A 74 11.51 5.85 1.84
CA GLN A 74 10.18 5.39 1.49
C GLN A 74 9.10 6.24 2.15
N ARG A 75 9.29 6.57 3.43
CA ARG A 75 8.39 7.46 4.18
C ARG A 75 8.30 8.85 3.54
N ALA A 76 9.43 9.41 3.12
CA ALA A 76 9.46 10.70 2.44
C ALA A 76 8.67 10.65 1.13
N SER A 77 8.82 9.57 0.34
CA SER A 77 8.07 9.38 -0.91
C SER A 77 6.57 9.32 -0.67
N ILE A 78 6.13 8.58 0.34
CA ILE A 78 4.72 8.47 0.71
C ILE A 78 4.17 9.85 1.11
N LEU A 79 4.88 10.57 1.98
CA LEU A 79 4.45 11.88 2.45
C LEU A 79 4.39 12.90 1.31
N ASN A 80 5.40 12.91 0.43
CA ASN A 80 5.40 13.81 -0.73
C ASN A 80 4.23 13.54 -1.67
N THR A 81 3.86 12.28 -1.86
CA THR A 81 2.68 11.89 -2.63
C THR A 81 1.40 12.41 -1.96
N LEU A 82 1.28 12.24 -0.65
CA LEU A 82 0.12 12.74 0.10
C LEU A 82 0.03 14.27 0.08
N ILE A 83 1.17 14.96 0.19
CA ILE A 83 1.23 16.42 0.09
C ILE A 83 0.78 16.88 -1.30
N SER A 84 1.22 16.20 -2.35
CA SER A 84 0.82 16.54 -3.72
C SER A 84 -0.67 16.34 -3.95
N THR A 85 -1.27 15.34 -3.30
CA THR A 85 -2.71 15.03 -3.44
C THR A 85 -3.58 15.96 -2.62
N LEU A 86 -3.22 16.20 -1.36
CA LEU A 86 -4.03 16.99 -0.41
C LEU A 86 -3.71 18.47 -0.40
N GLY A 87 -2.48 18.83 -0.72
CA GLY A 87 -1.94 20.17 -0.57
C GLY A 87 -1.31 20.39 0.81
N PRO A 88 -0.32 21.31 0.88
CA PRO A 88 0.46 21.52 2.12
C PRO A 88 -0.39 22.04 3.28
N THR A 89 -1.43 22.79 3.03
CA THR A 89 -2.31 23.36 4.06
C THR A 89 -3.05 22.27 4.85
N ILE A 90 -3.70 21.35 4.12
CA ILE A 90 -4.44 20.24 4.76
C ILE A 90 -3.48 19.33 5.51
N VAL A 91 -2.35 18.99 4.88
CA VAL A 91 -1.34 18.12 5.47
C VAL A 91 -0.78 18.75 6.76
N SER A 92 -0.44 20.03 6.74
CA SER A 92 0.09 20.71 7.93
C SER A 92 -0.91 20.74 9.09
N GLN A 93 -2.20 20.92 8.80
CA GLN A 93 -3.26 20.89 9.82
C GLN A 93 -3.38 19.51 10.48
N ILE A 94 -3.33 18.44 9.68
CA ILE A 94 -3.42 17.06 10.20
C ILE A 94 -2.18 16.74 11.02
N LEU A 95 -0.99 17.05 10.50
CA LEU A 95 0.27 16.81 11.18
C LEU A 95 0.34 17.55 12.53
N ALA A 96 -0.11 18.80 12.58
CA ALA A 96 -0.14 19.58 13.81
C ALA A 96 -1.04 18.94 14.87
N ARG A 97 -2.20 18.41 14.46
CA ARG A 97 -3.14 17.73 15.36
C ARG A 97 -2.60 16.38 15.86
N ARG A 98 -1.74 15.72 15.08
CA ARG A 98 -1.22 14.38 15.37
C ARG A 98 0.19 14.38 15.98
N GLY A 99 0.66 15.52 16.45
CA GLY A 99 1.93 15.62 17.15
C GLY A 99 3.16 15.81 16.29
N ALA A 100 2.99 16.08 14.99
CA ALA A 100 4.07 16.36 14.06
C ALA A 100 4.15 17.87 13.73
N SER A 101 4.07 18.70 14.74
CA SER A 101 4.04 20.17 14.58
C SER A 101 5.29 20.75 13.94
N GLY A 102 6.46 20.11 14.12
CA GLY A 102 7.71 20.52 13.46
C GLY A 102 7.59 20.46 11.94
N LEU A 103 7.08 19.35 11.40
CA LEU A 103 6.86 19.20 9.96
C LEU A 103 5.73 20.12 9.48
N ALA A 104 4.67 20.28 10.28
CA ALA A 104 3.59 21.20 9.98
C ALA A 104 4.12 22.63 9.80
N GLY A 105 5.05 23.06 10.67
CA GLY A 105 5.70 24.36 10.56
C GLY A 105 6.54 24.52 9.30
N LEU A 106 7.27 23.48 8.90
CA LEU A 106 8.07 23.50 7.67
C LEU A 106 7.19 23.63 6.42
N LEU A 107 6.09 22.90 6.37
CA LEU A 107 5.14 22.96 5.24
C LEU A 107 4.44 24.32 5.18
N SER A 108 4.09 24.90 6.32
CA SER A 108 3.49 26.23 6.40
C SER A 108 4.48 27.33 5.98
N GLY A 109 5.78 27.08 6.13
CA GLY A 109 6.86 27.96 5.71
C GLY A 109 7.20 27.89 4.22
N GLY A 110 6.48 27.10 3.44
CA GLY A 110 6.66 26.99 1.98
C GLY A 110 7.52 25.82 1.52
N GLN A 111 8.02 24.98 2.43
CA GLN A 111 8.73 23.76 2.05
C GLN A 111 7.74 22.73 1.49
N GLN A 112 7.95 22.31 0.26
CA GLN A 112 7.02 21.39 -0.43
C GLN A 112 7.49 19.95 -0.45
N GLU A 113 8.71 19.68 -0.05
CA GLU A 113 9.29 18.34 -0.02
C GLU A 113 9.73 17.95 1.37
N VAL A 114 9.46 16.71 1.72
CA VAL A 114 9.84 16.09 2.98
C VAL A 114 11.11 15.31 2.78
N THR A 115 12.12 15.55 3.62
CA THR A 115 13.36 14.76 3.61
C THR A 115 13.15 13.45 4.39
N PRO A 116 14.00 12.41 4.16
CA PRO A 116 13.92 11.16 4.92
C PRO A 116 13.99 11.36 6.44
N GLU A 117 14.87 12.23 6.91
CA GLU A 117 15.06 12.50 8.34
C GLU A 117 13.81 13.08 9.00
N VAL A 118 13.13 13.96 8.28
CA VAL A 118 11.87 14.58 8.75
C VAL A 118 10.74 13.56 8.69
N ALA A 119 10.71 12.73 7.65
CA ALA A 119 9.69 11.71 7.47
C ALA A 119 9.70 10.66 8.59
N GLU A 120 10.88 10.35 9.14
CA GLU A 120 11.00 9.40 10.25
C GLU A 120 10.35 9.89 11.54
N GLN A 121 10.16 11.20 11.68
CA GLN A 121 9.54 11.80 12.85
C GLN A 121 8.02 11.85 12.78
N VAL A 122 7.42 11.48 11.65
CA VAL A 122 5.96 11.50 11.45
C VAL A 122 5.35 10.23 12.02
N PRO A 123 4.34 10.36 12.92
CA PRO A 123 3.64 9.17 13.43
C PRO A 123 2.82 8.46 12.36
N ALA A 124 2.73 7.13 12.45
CA ALA A 124 1.93 6.31 11.54
C ALA A 124 0.44 6.71 11.55
N GLU A 125 -0.07 7.13 12.71
CA GLU A 125 -1.45 7.58 12.87
C GLU A 125 -1.75 8.85 12.05
N ALA A 126 -0.76 9.73 11.92
CA ALA A 126 -0.89 10.91 11.07
C ALA A 126 -1.02 10.51 9.60
N VAL A 127 -0.21 9.54 9.16
CA VAL A 127 -0.27 9.02 7.79
C VAL A 127 -1.61 8.31 7.54
N GLN A 128 -2.12 7.58 8.52
CA GLN A 128 -3.43 6.94 8.42
C GLN A 128 -4.53 7.96 8.13
N GLU A 129 -4.53 9.08 8.84
CA GLU A 129 -5.51 10.15 8.61
C GLU A 129 -5.29 10.84 7.26
N LEU A 130 -4.03 11.13 6.91
CA LEU A 130 -3.68 11.74 5.62
C LEU A 130 -4.13 10.85 4.46
N ALA A 131 -3.88 9.55 4.52
CA ALA A 131 -4.27 8.61 3.48
C ALA A 131 -5.79 8.50 3.35
N THR A 132 -6.52 8.49 4.46
CA THR A 132 -7.98 8.49 4.46
C THR A 132 -8.54 9.73 3.78
N GLN A 133 -8.00 10.91 4.09
CA GLN A 133 -8.41 12.16 3.46
C GLN A 133 -8.06 12.20 1.98
N ALA A 134 -6.87 11.68 1.63
CA ALA A 134 -6.42 11.62 0.24
C ALA A 134 -7.33 10.71 -0.59
N GLU A 135 -7.71 9.55 -0.06
CA GLU A 135 -8.63 8.63 -0.73
C GLU A 135 -9.99 9.29 -1.00
N GLN A 136 -10.49 10.06 -0.04
CA GLN A 136 -11.76 10.77 -0.21
C GLN A 136 -11.68 11.88 -1.24
N LYS A 137 -10.55 12.56 -1.33
CA LYS A 137 -10.32 13.65 -2.27
C LYS A 137 -10.05 13.15 -3.67
N ASP A 138 -9.22 12.12 -3.79
CA ASP A 138 -8.78 11.56 -5.07
C ASP A 138 -8.52 10.07 -4.92
N PRO A 139 -9.49 9.20 -5.27
CA PRO A 139 -9.32 7.74 -5.17
C PRO A 139 -8.13 7.19 -5.96
N SER A 140 -7.57 7.91 -6.93
CA SER A 140 -6.39 7.47 -7.68
C SER A 140 -5.14 7.35 -6.80
N ILE A 141 -5.16 7.91 -5.57
CA ILE A 141 -4.08 7.73 -4.60
C ILE A 141 -3.84 6.24 -4.31
N ILE A 142 -4.89 5.42 -4.38
CA ILE A 142 -4.77 3.97 -4.19
C ILE A 142 -3.89 3.37 -5.27
N ASP A 143 -4.07 3.78 -6.52
CA ASP A 143 -3.26 3.29 -7.64
C ASP A 143 -1.80 3.75 -7.53
N MET A 144 -1.59 5.01 -7.11
CA MET A 144 -0.23 5.52 -6.87
C MET A 144 0.48 4.75 -5.76
N ALA A 145 -0.21 4.49 -4.65
CA ALA A 145 0.32 3.68 -3.56
C ALA A 145 0.60 2.24 -4.02
N SER A 146 -0.31 1.66 -4.80
CA SER A 146 -0.16 0.30 -5.32
C SER A 146 1.08 0.18 -6.21
N ASN A 147 1.31 1.15 -7.09
CA ASN A 147 2.51 1.17 -7.93
C ASN A 147 3.78 1.28 -7.09
N PHE A 148 3.78 2.15 -6.09
CA PHE A 148 4.93 2.31 -5.18
C PHE A 148 5.24 1.01 -4.44
N TYR A 149 4.22 0.38 -3.84
CA TYR A 149 4.43 -0.85 -3.07
C TYR A 149 4.66 -2.09 -3.94
N ALA A 150 4.26 -2.07 -5.22
CA ALA A 150 4.61 -3.13 -6.16
C ALA A 150 6.14 -3.21 -6.37
N GLU A 151 6.85 -2.10 -6.16
CA GLU A 151 8.31 -2.06 -6.17
C GLU A 151 8.93 -2.55 -4.85
N HIS A 152 8.13 -2.68 -3.79
CA HIS A 152 8.59 -3.03 -2.45
C HIS A 152 7.75 -4.18 -1.87
N PRO A 153 7.80 -5.38 -2.48
CA PRO A 153 6.95 -6.51 -2.05
C PRO A 153 7.23 -6.96 -0.62
N THR A 154 8.44 -6.75 -0.12
CA THR A 154 8.79 -7.07 1.27
C THR A 154 7.96 -6.25 2.26
N LEU A 155 7.67 -4.98 1.96
CA LEU A 155 6.80 -4.14 2.79
C LEU A 155 5.36 -4.63 2.76
N VAL A 156 4.89 -5.05 1.60
CA VAL A 156 3.50 -5.51 1.43
C VAL A 156 3.20 -6.70 2.34
N LYS A 157 4.17 -7.58 2.56
CA LYS A 157 4.01 -8.73 3.46
C LYS A 157 3.70 -8.32 4.90
N THR A 158 4.06 -7.11 5.30
CA THR A 158 3.75 -6.60 6.64
C THR A 158 2.25 -6.32 6.84
N LEU A 159 1.47 -6.26 5.77
CA LEU A 159 0.01 -6.10 5.86
C LEU A 159 -0.69 -7.35 6.42
N GLY A 160 -0.02 -8.49 6.40
CA GLY A 160 -0.53 -9.73 6.94
C GLY A 160 -1.18 -10.64 5.91
N ALA A 161 -1.41 -11.88 6.32
CA ALA A 161 -1.89 -12.95 5.44
C ALA A 161 -3.24 -12.63 4.79
N ALA A 162 -4.14 -11.96 5.50
CA ALA A 162 -5.47 -11.64 4.97
C ALA A 162 -5.39 -10.74 3.74
N ALA A 163 -4.59 -9.66 3.80
CA ALA A 163 -4.43 -8.74 2.69
C ALA A 163 -3.76 -9.43 1.49
N LEU A 164 -2.73 -10.24 1.73
CA LEU A 164 -2.03 -10.99 0.69
C LEU A 164 -2.95 -12.00 0.02
N THR A 165 -3.76 -12.71 0.80
CA THR A 165 -4.74 -13.68 0.27
C THR A 165 -5.72 -12.99 -0.67
N ILE A 166 -6.23 -11.83 -0.28
CA ILE A 166 -7.17 -11.06 -1.09
C ILE A 166 -6.50 -10.57 -2.38
N ALA A 167 -5.26 -10.08 -2.29
CA ALA A 167 -4.50 -9.64 -3.47
C ALA A 167 -4.35 -10.80 -4.48
N LEU A 168 -3.94 -11.98 -4.01
CA LEU A 168 -3.79 -13.15 -4.87
C LEU A 168 -5.13 -13.64 -5.43
N ALA A 169 -6.18 -13.64 -4.61
CA ALA A 169 -7.53 -14.05 -5.04
C ALA A 169 -8.08 -13.13 -6.13
N LYS A 170 -7.88 -11.82 -5.99
CA LYS A 170 -8.36 -10.83 -6.97
C LYS A 170 -7.64 -10.98 -8.32
N ILE A 171 -6.35 -11.27 -8.31
CA ILE A 171 -5.62 -11.55 -9.55
C ILE A 171 -6.08 -12.85 -10.18
N ALA A 172 -6.28 -13.90 -9.39
CA ALA A 172 -6.81 -15.17 -9.90
C ALA A 172 -8.17 -14.99 -10.56
N GLU A 173 -9.06 -14.21 -9.94
CA GLU A 173 -10.36 -13.88 -10.49
C GLU A 173 -10.25 -13.08 -11.80
N SER A 174 -9.37 -12.08 -11.82
CA SER A 174 -9.12 -11.25 -13.02
C SER A 174 -8.62 -12.09 -14.19
N GLN A 175 -7.76 -13.07 -13.94
CA GLN A 175 -7.23 -13.95 -14.99
C GLN A 175 -8.29 -14.90 -15.54
N ARG A 176 -9.26 -15.30 -14.74
CA ARG A 176 -10.37 -16.15 -15.21
C ARG A 176 -11.32 -15.43 -16.16
N GLN A 177 -11.44 -14.10 -16.03
CA GLN A 177 -12.31 -13.28 -16.87
C GLN A 177 -11.66 -12.93 -18.21
N ARG A 178 -10.42 -13.28 -18.40
CA ARG A 178 -9.71 -13.13 -19.66
C ARG A 178 -9.64 -14.50 -20.35
#